data_08b9878c4104228a4deb78cd69204cb5
#
_entry.id   08b9878c4104228a4deb78cd69204cb5
#
_cell.length_a   1.000
_cell.length_b   1.000
_cell.length_c   1.000
_cell.angle_alpha   90.00
_cell.angle_beta   90.00
_cell.angle_gamma   90.00
#
_symmetry.space_group_name_H-M   'P 1'
#
loop_
_entity.id
_entity.type
_entity.pdbx_description
1 polymer ?
#
loop_
_entity_poly.entity_id
_entity_poly.type
_entity_poly.pdbx_seq_one_letter_code
_entity_poly.pdbx_strand_id
1 'polypeptide(L)'
;MRVFLTGATGFIGSAIVKELIEHGHDVIGLARSDAAAATLTAAGATPHRGSVQDLGSVRAGAAKADGAIHTAFFHEFSHASLSTRIRVITGGSPGKIVDRFLAATLAADRAAIEAIGDSLNGPDRPLVATFATMALTPGQLGTEDDTIDPNAVGGPRGATERTMRELATRGLRSAVVRLPPVVHGDGDRGGFIPQMINAARKSKVSSYGADGSNRWPAVHRLDAAHLFVQALEHGDAGSTYHGVAEEGIPVIDIATAIGRGLDLPVAAATPREIKNRFGFIAPFIAVDNPVTSASTRTLLGWEPTHPALLDDLAHGSYFTS
;
A
#
# COMPACT_ATOMS: atom_id res chain seq x y z
N MET A 1 15.61 -16.73 7.37
CA MET A 1 16.51 -15.84 6.60
C MET A 1 16.51 -14.44 7.23
N ARG A 2 17.46 -13.58 6.85
CA ARG A 2 17.49 -12.18 7.27
C ARG A 2 16.78 -11.33 6.21
N VAL A 3 15.75 -10.58 6.60
CA VAL A 3 14.88 -9.83 5.69
C VAL A 3 15.04 -8.32 5.92
N PHE A 4 15.38 -7.56 4.88
CA PHE A 4 15.38 -6.10 4.92
C PHE A 4 13.99 -5.58 4.59
N LEU A 5 13.36 -4.85 5.54
CA LEU A 5 12.01 -4.32 5.38
C LEU A 5 12.01 -2.80 5.41
N THR A 6 11.57 -2.17 4.34
CA THR A 6 11.26 -0.75 4.32
C THR A 6 9.78 -0.53 4.66
N GLY A 7 9.46 0.59 5.32
CA GLY A 7 8.09 0.82 5.80
C GLY A 7 7.72 0.00 7.05
N ALA A 8 8.69 -0.59 7.72
CA ALA A 8 8.54 -1.54 8.84
C ALA A 8 7.70 -1.01 10.04
N THR A 9 7.63 0.30 10.25
CA THR A 9 6.80 0.92 11.30
C THR A 9 5.44 1.45 10.80
N GLY A 10 5.13 1.23 9.51
CA GLY A 10 3.84 1.60 8.92
C GLY A 10 2.74 0.63 9.29
N PHE A 11 1.50 0.95 8.89
CA PHE A 11 0.31 0.16 9.19
C PHE A 11 0.43 -1.31 8.76
N ILE A 12 0.82 -1.56 7.51
CA ILE A 12 1.03 -2.92 6.99
C ILE A 12 2.39 -3.46 7.42
N GLY A 13 3.44 -2.62 7.36
CA GLY A 13 4.81 -3.04 7.66
C GLY A 13 5.00 -3.56 9.09
N SER A 14 4.30 -2.99 10.08
CA SER A 14 4.36 -3.49 11.46
C SER A 14 3.73 -4.88 11.62
N ALA A 15 2.71 -5.21 10.83
CA ALA A 15 2.14 -6.54 10.77
C ALA A 15 3.11 -7.52 10.07
N ILE A 16 3.77 -7.08 8.98
CA ILE A 16 4.80 -7.89 8.30
C ILE A 16 5.99 -8.17 9.23
N VAL A 17 6.44 -7.19 10.05
CA VAL A 17 7.50 -7.44 11.04
C VAL A 17 7.13 -8.58 11.98
N LYS A 18 5.91 -8.54 12.52
CA LYS A 18 5.42 -9.57 13.44
C LYS A 18 5.35 -10.94 12.75
N GLU A 19 4.74 -11.00 11.59
CA GLU A 19 4.58 -12.22 10.79
C GLU A 19 5.94 -12.85 10.43
N LEU A 20 6.90 -12.05 9.96
CA LEU A 20 8.27 -12.52 9.64
C LEU A 20 8.95 -13.14 10.86
N ILE A 21 8.83 -12.52 12.05
CA ILE A 21 9.43 -13.03 13.27
C ILE A 21 8.75 -14.35 13.70
N GLU A 22 7.43 -14.43 13.60
CA GLU A 22 6.67 -15.66 13.90
C GLU A 22 7.03 -16.81 12.95
N HIS A 23 7.43 -16.50 11.69
CA HIS A 23 7.98 -17.46 10.73
C HIS A 23 9.48 -17.75 10.91
N GLY A 24 10.11 -17.23 11.98
CA GLY A 24 11.52 -17.49 12.30
C GLY A 24 12.52 -16.73 11.45
N HIS A 25 12.13 -15.59 10.88
CA HIS A 25 13.04 -14.69 10.15
C HIS A 25 13.64 -13.63 11.07
N ASP A 26 14.89 -13.23 10.79
CA ASP A 26 15.51 -12.04 11.36
C ASP A 26 15.12 -10.81 10.54
N VAL A 27 14.57 -9.78 11.17
CA VAL A 27 14.11 -8.58 10.46
C VAL A 27 15.07 -7.41 10.67
N ILE A 28 15.55 -6.81 9.58
CA ILE A 28 16.23 -5.51 9.55
C ILE A 28 15.25 -4.45 9.07
N GLY A 29 14.72 -3.63 9.97
CA GLY A 29 13.72 -2.61 9.64
C GLY A 29 14.34 -1.23 9.38
N LEU A 30 14.02 -0.60 8.24
CA LEU A 30 14.46 0.76 7.93
C LEU A 30 13.74 1.77 8.83
N ALA A 31 14.50 2.56 9.63
CA ALA A 31 14.00 3.49 10.63
C ALA A 31 14.46 4.92 10.37
N ARG A 32 13.52 5.87 10.16
CA ARG A 32 13.83 7.29 9.91
C ARG A 32 14.11 8.10 11.17
N SER A 33 13.65 7.66 12.34
CA SER A 33 13.73 8.37 13.60
C SER A 33 14.10 7.44 14.76
N ASP A 34 14.51 8.01 15.90
CA ASP A 34 14.81 7.22 17.09
C ASP A 34 13.56 6.52 17.63
N ALA A 35 12.41 7.17 17.56
CA ALA A 35 11.13 6.57 17.92
C ALA A 35 10.81 5.35 17.03
N ALA A 36 11.03 5.44 15.70
CA ALA A 36 10.87 4.31 14.80
C ALA A 36 11.85 3.17 15.12
N ALA A 37 13.11 3.50 15.44
CA ALA A 37 14.10 2.51 15.86
C ALA A 37 13.71 1.80 17.17
N ALA A 38 13.24 2.56 18.16
CA ALA A 38 12.75 2.00 19.41
C ALA A 38 11.54 1.07 19.22
N THR A 39 10.59 1.47 18.35
CA THR A 39 9.43 0.63 17.98
C THR A 39 9.88 -0.70 17.37
N LEU A 40 10.84 -0.68 16.44
CA LEU A 40 11.36 -1.89 15.81
C LEU A 40 12.07 -2.79 16.82
N THR A 41 12.90 -2.23 17.69
CA THR A 41 13.58 -2.98 18.77
C THR A 41 12.56 -3.64 19.71
N ALA A 42 11.52 -2.91 20.10
CA ALA A 42 10.44 -3.45 20.94
C ALA A 42 9.65 -4.58 20.25
N ALA A 43 9.57 -4.56 18.92
CA ALA A 43 8.94 -5.61 18.12
C ALA A 43 9.88 -6.81 17.85
N GLY A 44 11.13 -6.81 18.33
CA GLY A 44 12.11 -7.87 18.09
C GLY A 44 12.91 -7.73 16.79
N ALA A 45 12.76 -6.63 16.06
CA ALA A 45 13.48 -6.36 14.82
C ALA A 45 14.76 -5.52 15.07
N THR A 46 15.76 -5.67 14.22
CA THR A 46 16.98 -4.86 14.24
C THR A 46 16.74 -3.56 13.47
N PRO A 47 16.83 -2.38 14.08
CA PRO A 47 16.65 -1.12 13.36
C PRO A 47 17.89 -0.79 12.52
N HIS A 48 17.66 -0.40 11.26
CA HIS A 48 18.66 0.18 10.37
C HIS A 48 18.31 1.65 10.11
N ARG A 49 19.21 2.57 10.52
CA ARG A 49 18.95 4.02 10.39
C ARG A 49 19.06 4.48 8.95
N GLY A 50 18.03 5.20 8.48
CA GLY A 50 17.98 5.74 7.13
C GLY A 50 16.57 6.03 6.64
N SER A 51 16.47 6.41 5.38
CA SER A 51 15.20 6.64 4.70
C SER A 51 15.24 6.08 3.27
N VAL A 52 14.08 5.87 2.65
CA VAL A 52 13.99 5.41 1.25
C VAL A 52 14.57 6.41 0.24
N GLN A 53 14.78 7.66 0.63
CA GLN A 53 15.42 8.69 -0.19
C GLN A 53 16.95 8.74 0.00
N ASP A 54 17.48 8.06 1.00
CA ASP A 54 18.91 7.84 1.21
C ASP A 54 19.30 6.46 0.64
N LEU A 55 19.63 6.45 -0.64
CA LEU A 55 19.96 5.23 -1.36
C LEU A 55 21.23 4.55 -0.82
N GLY A 56 22.14 5.29 -0.19
CA GLY A 56 23.30 4.73 0.50
C GLY A 56 22.90 3.87 1.69
N SER A 57 21.99 4.39 2.52
CA SER A 57 21.41 3.66 3.63
C SER A 57 20.59 2.45 3.17
N VAL A 58 19.78 2.61 2.11
CA VAL A 58 18.97 1.51 1.53
C VAL A 58 19.90 0.36 1.07
N ARG A 59 20.95 0.66 0.31
CA ARG A 59 21.95 -0.33 -0.14
C ARG A 59 22.65 -1.02 1.03
N ALA A 60 23.07 -0.25 2.03
CA ALA A 60 23.73 -0.80 3.20
C ALA A 60 22.85 -1.72 4.05
N GLY A 61 21.53 -1.47 4.08
CA GLY A 61 20.56 -2.34 4.73
C GLY A 61 20.32 -3.62 3.94
N ALA A 62 20.04 -3.50 2.63
CA ALA A 62 19.78 -4.64 1.75
C ALA A 62 20.99 -5.58 1.62
N ALA A 63 22.20 -5.05 1.57
CA ALA A 63 23.44 -5.86 1.49
C ALA A 63 23.67 -6.79 2.70
N LYS A 64 23.00 -6.55 3.83
CA LYS A 64 23.07 -7.39 5.04
C LYS A 64 21.99 -8.47 5.09
N ALA A 65 21.11 -8.51 4.08
CA ALA A 65 19.93 -9.35 4.09
C ALA A 65 19.99 -10.47 3.05
N ASP A 66 19.21 -11.51 3.28
CA ASP A 66 19.02 -12.63 2.36
C ASP A 66 17.86 -12.37 1.39
N GLY A 67 16.93 -11.48 1.75
CA GLY A 67 15.79 -11.05 0.96
C GLY A 67 15.27 -9.70 1.44
N ALA A 68 14.32 -9.10 0.72
CA ALA A 68 13.74 -7.83 1.10
C ALA A 68 12.25 -7.72 0.80
N ILE A 69 11.56 -6.91 1.62
CA ILE A 69 10.18 -6.46 1.36
C ILE A 69 10.18 -4.92 1.33
N HIS A 70 9.58 -4.36 0.28
CA HIS A 70 9.47 -2.92 0.10
C HIS A 70 8.02 -2.47 0.18
N THR A 71 7.64 -1.89 1.35
CA THR A 71 6.31 -1.31 1.57
C THR A 71 6.32 0.20 1.82
N ALA A 72 7.51 0.81 1.85
CA ALA A 72 7.62 2.23 2.12
C ALA A 72 7.21 3.06 0.90
N PHE A 73 6.17 3.86 1.07
CA PHE A 73 5.76 4.87 0.11
C PHE A 73 5.38 6.14 0.87
N PHE A 74 5.89 7.31 0.47
CA PHE A 74 5.55 8.53 1.18
C PHE A 74 4.43 9.29 0.46
N HIS A 75 3.30 9.40 1.13
CA HIS A 75 2.10 10.09 0.65
C HIS A 75 2.06 11.56 1.08
N GLU A 76 2.87 11.95 2.07
CA GLU A 76 2.86 13.29 2.65
C GLU A 76 4.11 14.08 2.30
N PHE A 77 3.91 15.35 1.97
CA PHE A 77 5.01 16.28 1.69
C PHE A 77 5.96 16.44 2.88
N SER A 78 5.45 16.32 4.11
CA SER A 78 6.22 16.32 5.37
C SER A 78 7.26 15.19 5.42
N HIS A 79 7.03 14.09 4.74
CA HIS A 79 7.93 12.94 4.69
C HIS A 79 9.01 13.04 3.61
N ALA A 80 8.90 14.00 2.69
CA ALA A 80 9.93 14.23 1.68
C ALA A 80 11.19 14.86 2.30
N SER A 81 12.37 14.53 1.77
CA SER A 81 13.64 15.16 2.16
C SER A 81 13.61 16.66 1.87
N LEU A 82 14.44 17.45 2.57
CA LEU A 82 14.52 18.89 2.37
C LEU A 82 14.82 19.24 0.89
N SER A 83 15.76 18.54 0.27
CA SER A 83 16.10 18.72 -1.14
C SER A 83 14.93 18.45 -2.09
N THR A 84 14.16 17.39 -1.81
CA THR A 84 12.94 17.06 -2.57
C THR A 84 11.88 18.14 -2.39
N ARG A 85 11.65 18.63 -1.16
CA ARG A 85 10.71 19.75 -0.90
C ARG A 85 11.07 21.00 -1.65
N ILE A 86 12.34 21.43 -1.60
CA ILE A 86 12.83 22.59 -2.33
C ILE A 86 12.57 22.41 -3.82
N ARG A 87 12.99 21.30 -4.42
CA ARG A 87 12.80 21.02 -5.85
C ARG A 87 11.32 21.02 -6.26
N VAL A 88 10.44 20.45 -5.44
CA VAL A 88 8.99 20.41 -5.71
C VAL A 88 8.39 21.83 -5.66
N ILE A 89 8.80 22.66 -4.71
CA ILE A 89 8.30 24.05 -4.58
C ILE A 89 8.83 24.94 -5.70
N THR A 90 10.14 24.91 -5.96
CA THR A 90 10.82 25.85 -6.86
C THR A 90 10.91 25.38 -8.31
N GLY A 91 10.61 24.11 -8.59
CA GLY A 91 10.84 23.47 -9.90
C GLY A 91 9.86 23.86 -11.01
N GLY A 92 9.06 24.92 -10.88
CA GLY A 92 8.15 25.40 -11.93
C GLY A 92 6.86 26.02 -11.41
N SER A 93 5.81 26.07 -12.27
CA SER A 93 4.53 26.72 -11.96
C SER A 93 3.89 26.19 -10.67
N PRO A 94 3.39 27.06 -9.77
CA PRO A 94 2.70 26.66 -8.53
C PRO A 94 1.55 25.68 -8.75
N GLY A 95 0.79 25.81 -9.83
CA GLY A 95 -0.34 24.91 -10.16
C GLY A 95 0.05 23.44 -10.41
N LYS A 96 1.36 23.15 -10.57
CA LYS A 96 1.88 21.80 -10.79
C LYS A 96 2.67 21.23 -9.61
N ILE A 97 2.52 21.78 -8.41
CA ILE A 97 3.21 21.29 -7.21
C ILE A 97 2.83 19.84 -6.91
N VAL A 98 1.54 19.48 -7.01
CA VAL A 98 1.05 18.12 -6.76
C VAL A 98 1.65 17.14 -7.76
N ASP A 99 1.66 17.48 -9.05
CA ASP A 99 2.23 16.63 -10.10
C ASP A 99 3.73 16.40 -9.86
N ARG A 100 4.47 17.46 -9.52
CA ARG A 100 5.90 17.35 -9.20
C ARG A 100 6.16 16.53 -7.94
N PHE A 101 5.31 16.67 -6.93
CA PHE A 101 5.41 15.87 -5.70
C PHE A 101 5.18 14.39 -6.02
N LEU A 102 4.13 14.06 -6.76
CA LEU A 102 3.85 12.69 -7.19
C LEU A 102 5.01 12.11 -8.01
N ALA A 103 5.52 12.86 -9.00
CA ALA A 103 6.67 12.43 -9.78
C ALA A 103 7.92 12.18 -8.92
N ALA A 104 8.19 13.04 -7.92
CA ALA A 104 9.31 12.86 -7.01
C ALA A 104 9.14 11.62 -6.11
N THR A 105 7.91 11.34 -5.67
CA THR A 105 7.60 10.14 -4.86
C THR A 105 7.80 8.87 -5.68
N LEU A 106 7.28 8.83 -6.91
CA LEU A 106 7.44 7.68 -7.81
C LEU A 106 8.90 7.44 -8.19
N ALA A 107 9.67 8.51 -8.43
CA ALA A 107 11.10 8.40 -8.72
C ALA A 107 11.88 7.85 -7.52
N ALA A 108 11.55 8.27 -6.29
CA ALA A 108 12.18 7.78 -5.08
C ALA A 108 11.83 6.30 -4.80
N ASP A 109 10.57 5.92 -5.02
CA ASP A 109 10.07 4.54 -4.91
C ASP A 109 10.85 3.61 -5.85
N ARG A 110 10.93 3.96 -7.13
CA ARG A 110 11.68 3.20 -8.12
C ARG A 110 13.16 3.10 -7.79
N ALA A 111 13.81 4.22 -7.46
CA ALA A 111 15.22 4.24 -7.12
C ALA A 111 15.55 3.40 -5.86
N ALA A 112 14.63 3.35 -4.88
CA ALA A 112 14.78 2.50 -3.71
C ALA A 112 14.68 1.01 -4.08
N ILE A 113 13.73 0.62 -4.92
CA ILE A 113 13.60 -0.76 -5.42
C ILE A 113 14.85 -1.19 -6.19
N GLU A 114 15.33 -0.35 -7.12
CA GLU A 114 16.58 -0.60 -7.86
C GLU A 114 17.77 -0.75 -6.90
N ALA A 115 17.90 0.15 -5.92
CA ALA A 115 18.98 0.10 -4.93
C ALA A 115 18.93 -1.16 -4.05
N ILE A 116 17.74 -1.63 -3.67
CA ILE A 116 17.56 -2.90 -2.95
C ILE A 116 17.99 -4.06 -3.85
N GLY A 117 17.44 -4.14 -5.05
CA GLY A 117 17.71 -5.23 -5.99
C GLY A 117 19.19 -5.34 -6.36
N ASP A 118 19.86 -4.22 -6.59
CA ASP A 118 21.31 -4.19 -6.90
C ASP A 118 22.19 -4.60 -5.70
N SER A 119 21.65 -4.57 -4.49
CA SER A 119 22.41 -4.82 -3.26
C SER A 119 22.13 -6.18 -2.64
N LEU A 120 21.09 -6.89 -3.05
CA LEU A 120 20.86 -8.27 -2.66
C LEU A 120 21.89 -9.16 -3.35
N ASN A 121 22.81 -9.75 -2.56
CA ASN A 121 23.91 -10.52 -3.08
C ASN A 121 23.53 -11.99 -3.33
N GLY A 122 23.78 -12.48 -4.52
CA GLY A 122 23.56 -13.87 -4.94
C GLY A 122 22.32 -14.07 -5.79
N PRO A 123 22.24 -15.18 -6.50
CA PRO A 123 21.07 -15.53 -7.31
C PRO A 123 19.88 -15.90 -6.42
N ASP A 124 18.70 -15.84 -7.00
CA ASP A 124 17.44 -16.28 -6.39
C ASP A 124 17.07 -15.59 -5.06
N ARG A 125 17.61 -14.38 -4.82
CA ARG A 125 17.24 -13.61 -3.64
C ARG A 125 15.86 -13.01 -3.79
N PRO A 126 14.94 -13.21 -2.80
CA PRO A 126 13.58 -12.71 -2.89
C PRO A 126 13.53 -11.19 -2.66
N LEU A 127 12.78 -10.51 -3.51
CA LEU A 127 12.39 -9.11 -3.34
C LEU A 127 10.90 -8.96 -3.61
N VAL A 128 10.12 -8.62 -2.59
CA VAL A 128 8.68 -8.37 -2.73
C VAL A 128 8.38 -6.89 -2.56
N ALA A 129 7.63 -6.30 -3.48
CA ALA A 129 7.27 -4.89 -3.41
C ALA A 129 5.76 -4.66 -3.51
N THR A 130 5.28 -3.64 -2.79
CA THR A 130 3.87 -3.24 -2.76
C THR A 130 3.50 -2.38 -3.95
N PHE A 131 2.37 -2.71 -4.59
CA PHE A 131 1.71 -1.90 -5.61
C PHE A 131 0.21 -1.75 -5.30
N ALA A 132 -0.58 -1.25 -6.26
CA ALA A 132 -2.00 -0.99 -6.04
C ALA A 132 -2.88 -1.56 -7.16
N THR A 133 -4.00 -2.18 -6.81
CA THR A 133 -5.01 -2.65 -7.76
C THR A 133 -5.69 -1.50 -8.52
N MET A 134 -5.74 -0.30 -7.95
CA MET A 134 -6.25 0.91 -8.60
C MET A 134 -5.44 1.37 -9.83
N ALA A 135 -4.37 0.65 -10.18
CA ALA A 135 -3.62 0.80 -11.42
C ALA A 135 -4.14 -0.09 -12.56
N LEU A 136 -5.10 -0.95 -12.31
CA LEU A 136 -5.78 -1.78 -13.31
C LEU A 136 -6.90 -1.00 -14.01
N THR A 137 -7.38 -1.51 -15.15
CA THR A 137 -8.44 -0.88 -15.93
C THR A 137 -9.75 -0.82 -15.13
N PRO A 138 -10.32 0.38 -14.88
CA PRO A 138 -11.53 0.51 -14.11
C PRO A 138 -12.73 -0.17 -14.77
N GLY A 139 -13.68 -0.66 -13.96
CA GLY A 139 -14.95 -1.24 -14.42
C GLY A 139 -14.86 -2.67 -14.96
N GLN A 140 -13.67 -3.24 -15.01
CA GLN A 140 -13.44 -4.64 -15.39
C GLN A 140 -12.92 -5.42 -14.17
N LEU A 141 -13.26 -6.72 -14.09
CA LEU A 141 -12.69 -7.59 -13.07
C LEU A 141 -11.18 -7.74 -13.33
N GLY A 142 -10.37 -7.14 -12.48
CA GLY A 142 -8.91 -7.22 -12.58
C GLY A 142 -8.39 -8.58 -12.11
N THR A 143 -7.42 -9.11 -12.84
CA THR A 143 -6.72 -10.36 -12.54
C THR A 143 -5.22 -10.12 -12.37
N GLU A 144 -4.50 -11.10 -11.83
CA GLU A 144 -3.04 -11.01 -11.64
C GLU A 144 -2.28 -10.89 -12.98
N ASP A 145 -2.83 -11.41 -14.07
CA ASP A 145 -2.24 -11.37 -15.41
C ASP A 145 -2.42 -10.00 -16.09
N ASP A 146 -3.31 -9.16 -15.57
CA ASP A 146 -3.59 -7.87 -16.19
C ASP A 146 -2.42 -6.88 -16.03
N THR A 147 -2.15 -6.18 -17.12
CA THR A 147 -1.16 -5.11 -17.15
C THR A 147 -1.73 -3.81 -16.57
N ILE A 148 -0.84 -2.97 -16.08
CA ILE A 148 -1.19 -1.63 -15.60
C ILE A 148 -1.77 -0.78 -16.74
N ASP A 149 -2.94 -0.19 -16.52
CA ASP A 149 -3.50 0.85 -17.37
C ASP A 149 -2.84 2.20 -17.01
N PRO A 150 -2.08 2.82 -17.92
CA PRO A 150 -1.42 4.10 -17.65
C PRO A 150 -2.40 5.24 -17.37
N ASN A 151 -3.67 5.11 -17.79
CA ASN A 151 -4.72 6.10 -17.58
C ASN A 151 -5.52 5.88 -16.29
N ALA A 152 -5.38 4.73 -15.66
CA ALA A 152 -5.98 4.48 -14.35
C ALA A 152 -5.40 5.44 -13.29
N VAL A 153 -6.15 5.68 -12.22
CA VAL A 153 -5.74 6.61 -11.14
C VAL A 153 -4.41 6.19 -10.48
N GLY A 154 -4.11 4.90 -10.41
CA GLY A 154 -2.85 4.33 -9.94
C GLY A 154 -1.80 4.09 -11.04
N GLY A 155 -2.16 4.32 -12.30
CA GLY A 155 -1.35 4.01 -13.49
C GLY A 155 0.06 4.59 -13.52
N PRO A 156 0.29 5.83 -13.03
CA PRO A 156 1.64 6.40 -12.96
C PRO A 156 2.69 5.54 -12.25
N ARG A 157 2.27 4.63 -11.35
CA ARG A 157 3.16 3.69 -10.65
C ARG A 157 3.58 2.47 -11.50
N GLY A 158 2.97 2.26 -12.67
CA GLY A 158 3.27 1.14 -13.56
C GLY A 158 4.72 1.07 -14.06
N ALA A 159 5.41 2.22 -14.16
CA ALA A 159 6.83 2.23 -14.49
C ALA A 159 7.69 1.54 -13.41
N THR A 160 7.33 1.73 -12.13
CA THR A 160 8.01 1.09 -11.01
C THR A 160 7.72 -0.42 -10.96
N GLU A 161 6.52 -0.86 -11.30
CA GLU A 161 6.19 -2.29 -11.40
C GLU A 161 7.02 -2.97 -12.49
N ARG A 162 7.25 -2.31 -13.64
CA ARG A 162 8.17 -2.84 -14.67
C ARG A 162 9.57 -3.09 -14.15
N THR A 163 10.09 -2.22 -13.28
CA THR A 163 11.41 -2.42 -12.65
C THR A 163 11.48 -3.76 -11.89
N MET A 164 10.41 -4.18 -11.23
CA MET A 164 10.38 -5.49 -10.56
C MET A 164 10.53 -6.64 -11.56
N ARG A 165 9.88 -6.57 -12.73
CA ARG A 165 10.03 -7.58 -13.79
C ARG A 165 11.44 -7.57 -14.39
N GLU A 166 12.04 -6.39 -14.58
CA GLU A 166 13.43 -6.25 -15.03
C GLU A 166 14.42 -6.86 -14.03
N LEU A 167 14.20 -6.71 -12.72
CA LEU A 167 15.00 -7.36 -11.69
C LEU A 167 14.88 -8.89 -11.74
N ALA A 168 13.70 -9.43 -12.05
CA ALA A 168 13.51 -10.86 -12.25
C ALA A 168 14.35 -11.39 -13.43
N THR A 169 14.40 -10.68 -14.56
CA THR A 169 15.25 -11.07 -15.70
C THR A 169 16.76 -11.01 -15.38
N ARG A 170 17.15 -10.32 -14.30
CA ARG A 170 18.52 -10.24 -13.80
C ARG A 170 18.86 -11.31 -12.77
N GLY A 171 17.94 -12.25 -12.50
CA GLY A 171 18.14 -13.39 -11.62
C GLY A 171 17.71 -13.20 -10.16
N LEU A 172 16.99 -12.11 -9.85
CA LEU A 172 16.33 -11.94 -8.56
C LEU A 172 14.97 -12.65 -8.58
N ARG A 173 14.57 -13.23 -7.48
CA ARG A 173 13.21 -13.74 -7.26
C ARG A 173 12.30 -12.58 -6.82
N SER A 174 12.10 -11.63 -7.74
CA SER A 174 11.30 -10.44 -7.48
C SER A 174 9.83 -10.71 -7.77
N ALA A 175 8.95 -10.30 -6.86
CA ALA A 175 7.51 -10.43 -6.98
C ALA A 175 6.78 -9.14 -6.58
N VAL A 176 5.62 -8.92 -7.18
CA VAL A 176 4.74 -7.78 -6.94
C VAL A 176 3.54 -8.23 -6.10
N VAL A 177 3.21 -7.50 -5.04
CA VAL A 177 1.93 -7.63 -4.33
C VAL A 177 1.10 -6.38 -4.59
N ARG A 178 0.01 -6.50 -5.34
CA ARG A 178 -0.95 -5.43 -5.55
C ARG A 178 -1.99 -5.45 -4.43
N LEU A 179 -2.04 -4.40 -3.66
CA LEU A 179 -3.02 -4.23 -2.59
C LEU A 179 -4.23 -3.42 -3.06
N PRO A 180 -5.42 -3.72 -2.52
CA PRO A 180 -6.63 -2.97 -2.79
C PRO A 180 -6.55 -1.56 -2.17
N PRO A 181 -7.47 -0.63 -2.57
CA PRO A 181 -7.59 0.68 -1.94
C PRO A 181 -7.90 0.57 -0.45
N VAL A 182 -8.59 -0.48 -0.05
CA VAL A 182 -8.96 -0.69 1.35
C VAL A 182 -8.12 -1.82 1.94
N VAL A 183 -7.06 -1.44 2.66
CA VAL A 183 -6.40 -2.31 3.63
C VAL A 183 -6.86 -1.83 5.00
N HIS A 184 -7.55 -2.70 5.75
CA HIS A 184 -8.23 -2.33 6.98
C HIS A 184 -7.76 -3.13 8.20
N GLY A 185 -8.27 -2.80 9.38
CA GLY A 185 -7.94 -3.45 10.65
C GLY A 185 -7.55 -2.44 11.73
N ASP A 186 -7.34 -2.95 12.94
CA ASP A 186 -6.98 -2.12 14.09
C ASP A 186 -5.70 -1.31 13.83
N GLY A 187 -5.77 -0.01 14.17
CA GLY A 187 -4.67 0.93 13.99
C GLY A 187 -4.61 1.59 12.61
N ASP A 188 -5.56 1.37 11.72
CA ASP A 188 -5.70 2.15 10.50
C ASP A 188 -6.07 3.60 10.83
N ARG A 189 -5.14 4.51 10.58
CA ARG A 189 -5.31 5.97 10.83
C ARG A 189 -5.24 6.81 9.57
N GLY A 190 -4.71 6.28 8.49
CA GLY A 190 -4.41 7.03 7.28
C GLY A 190 -4.99 6.44 6.00
N GLY A 191 -5.58 5.26 6.05
CA GLY A 191 -6.22 4.60 4.92
C GLY A 191 -7.46 5.35 4.41
N PHE A 192 -8.08 4.82 3.38
CA PHE A 192 -9.27 5.45 2.77
C PHE A 192 -10.46 5.45 3.73
N ILE A 193 -10.63 4.39 4.52
CA ILE A 193 -11.74 4.30 5.48
C ILE A 193 -11.67 5.40 6.55
N PRO A 194 -10.57 5.63 7.28
CA PRO A 194 -10.45 6.77 8.18
C PRO A 194 -10.66 8.13 7.51
N GLN A 195 -10.21 8.29 6.27
CA GLN A 195 -10.44 9.53 5.52
C GLN A 195 -11.91 9.74 5.19
N MET A 196 -12.65 8.68 4.79
CA MET A 196 -14.11 8.73 4.58
C MET A 196 -14.84 9.04 5.89
N ILE A 197 -14.47 8.41 7.00
CA ILE A 197 -15.04 8.68 8.34
C ILE A 197 -14.81 10.15 8.74
N ASN A 198 -13.60 10.67 8.54
CA ASN A 198 -13.28 12.06 8.83
C ASN A 198 -14.05 13.05 7.95
N ALA A 199 -14.23 12.72 6.66
CA ALA A 199 -15.06 13.50 5.76
C ALA A 199 -16.53 13.53 6.21
N ALA A 200 -17.08 12.38 6.62
CA ALA A 200 -18.44 12.27 7.14
C ALA A 200 -18.64 13.06 8.44
N ARG A 201 -17.69 12.98 9.39
CA ARG A 201 -17.72 13.77 10.62
C ARG A 201 -17.76 15.29 10.36
N LYS A 202 -16.95 15.75 9.39
CA LYS A 202 -16.87 17.18 9.01
C LYS A 202 -18.09 17.67 8.27
N SER A 203 -18.60 16.89 7.33
CA SER A 203 -19.74 17.29 6.49
C SER A 203 -21.11 16.95 7.10
N LYS A 204 -21.13 16.20 8.21
CA LYS A 204 -22.34 15.68 8.86
C LYS A 204 -23.19 14.78 7.96
N VAL A 205 -22.57 14.15 6.97
CA VAL A 205 -23.21 13.21 6.06
C VAL A 205 -22.15 12.22 5.55
N SER A 206 -22.46 10.92 5.58
CA SER A 206 -21.65 9.91 4.91
C SER A 206 -22.00 9.91 3.42
N SER A 207 -21.00 10.05 2.57
CA SER A 207 -21.23 10.34 1.16
C SER A 207 -20.56 9.34 0.23
N TYR A 208 -21.23 9.06 -0.89
CA TYR A 208 -20.72 8.27 -2.01
C TYR A 208 -20.93 9.04 -3.32
N GLY A 209 -20.21 8.66 -4.38
CA GLY A 209 -20.33 9.27 -5.71
C GLY A 209 -21.38 8.56 -6.56
N ALA A 210 -21.98 9.27 -7.53
CA ALA A 210 -22.96 8.72 -8.48
C ALA A 210 -24.09 7.94 -7.77
N ASP A 211 -24.32 6.68 -8.14
CA ASP A 211 -25.28 5.77 -7.51
C ASP A 211 -24.65 4.88 -6.41
N GLY A 212 -23.33 4.97 -6.22
CA GLY A 212 -22.59 4.20 -5.24
C GLY A 212 -22.37 2.72 -5.59
N SER A 213 -22.73 2.30 -6.81
CA SER A 213 -22.59 0.91 -7.28
C SER A 213 -21.15 0.53 -7.63
N ASN A 214 -20.26 1.51 -7.77
CA ASN A 214 -18.86 1.26 -7.98
C ASN A 214 -18.25 0.51 -6.79
N ARG A 215 -17.34 -0.43 -7.09
CA ARG A 215 -16.85 -1.43 -6.13
C ARG A 215 -15.41 -1.16 -5.74
N TRP A 216 -15.10 -1.40 -4.48
CA TRP A 216 -13.74 -1.42 -3.98
C TRP A 216 -13.40 -2.78 -3.38
N PRO A 217 -12.29 -3.41 -3.79
CA PRO A 217 -11.77 -4.59 -3.13
C PRO A 217 -11.18 -4.21 -1.77
N ALA A 218 -11.11 -5.19 -0.87
CA ALA A 218 -10.58 -5.00 0.48
C ALA A 218 -9.74 -6.20 0.94
N VAL A 219 -8.87 -5.94 1.92
CA VAL A 219 -8.11 -6.96 2.65
C VAL A 219 -7.83 -6.50 4.07
N HIS A 220 -7.93 -7.41 5.04
CA HIS A 220 -7.44 -7.13 6.39
C HIS A 220 -5.92 -7.05 6.42
N ARG A 221 -5.34 -6.13 7.21
CA ARG A 221 -3.89 -5.88 7.26
C ARG A 221 -3.05 -7.12 7.61
N LEU A 222 -3.59 -8.03 8.43
CA LEU A 222 -2.91 -9.25 8.84
C LEU A 222 -2.88 -10.28 7.70
N ASP A 223 -3.97 -10.41 6.94
CA ASP A 223 -3.99 -11.26 5.74
C ASP A 223 -3.05 -10.71 4.65
N ALA A 224 -2.98 -9.37 4.50
CA ALA A 224 -2.00 -8.75 3.63
C ALA A 224 -0.56 -9.06 4.09
N ALA A 225 -0.26 -8.96 5.39
CA ALA A 225 1.06 -9.27 5.93
C ALA A 225 1.44 -10.74 5.67
N HIS A 226 0.51 -11.66 5.90
CA HIS A 226 0.70 -13.08 5.60
C HIS A 226 1.04 -13.32 4.13
N LEU A 227 0.32 -12.64 3.19
CA LEU A 227 0.63 -12.72 1.77
C LEU A 227 2.05 -12.23 1.44
N PHE A 228 2.52 -11.14 2.07
CA PHE A 228 3.88 -10.66 1.84
C PHE A 228 4.93 -11.67 2.25
N VAL A 229 4.71 -12.37 3.37
CA VAL A 229 5.64 -13.40 3.85
C VAL A 229 5.59 -14.63 2.94
N GLN A 230 4.42 -15.09 2.55
CA GLN A 230 4.30 -16.20 1.57
C GLN A 230 4.93 -15.85 0.22
N ALA A 231 4.72 -14.63 -0.30
CA ALA A 231 5.35 -14.21 -1.54
C ALA A 231 6.89 -14.12 -1.41
N LEU A 232 7.41 -13.75 -0.23
CA LEU A 232 8.85 -13.75 0.04
C LEU A 232 9.43 -15.18 0.08
N GLU A 233 8.72 -16.12 0.71
CA GLU A 233 9.18 -17.50 0.91
C GLU A 233 9.01 -18.35 -0.36
N HIS A 234 7.88 -18.22 -1.04
CA HIS A 234 7.42 -19.16 -2.07
C HIS A 234 7.11 -18.53 -3.42
N GLY A 235 7.14 -17.18 -3.53
CA GLY A 235 6.77 -16.49 -4.76
C GLY A 235 7.76 -16.73 -5.89
N ASP A 236 7.26 -16.90 -7.11
CA ASP A 236 8.08 -17.07 -8.31
C ASP A 236 8.63 -15.74 -8.84
N ALA A 237 9.76 -15.81 -9.55
CA ALA A 237 10.39 -14.65 -10.17
C ALA A 237 9.49 -14.00 -11.24
N GLY A 238 9.26 -12.70 -11.13
CA GLY A 238 8.42 -11.93 -12.06
C GLY A 238 6.92 -12.02 -11.80
N SER A 239 6.49 -12.78 -10.78
CA SER A 239 5.08 -12.96 -10.47
C SER A 239 4.41 -11.71 -9.89
N THR A 240 3.12 -11.62 -10.14
CA THR A 240 2.22 -10.63 -9.54
C THR A 240 1.18 -11.35 -8.72
N TYR A 241 0.97 -10.91 -7.49
CA TYR A 241 -0.02 -11.42 -6.55
C TYR A 241 -1.00 -10.32 -6.17
N HIS A 242 -2.27 -10.67 -5.99
CA HIS A 242 -3.29 -9.75 -5.51
C HIS A 242 -3.62 -10.02 -4.04
N GLY A 243 -3.32 -9.06 -3.16
CA GLY A 243 -3.69 -9.12 -1.75
C GLY A 243 -5.15 -8.67 -1.56
N VAL A 244 -6.09 -9.45 -2.09
CA VAL A 244 -7.53 -9.13 -2.11
C VAL A 244 -8.31 -10.25 -1.44
N ALA A 245 -8.94 -9.95 -0.30
CA ALA A 245 -9.83 -10.89 0.40
C ALA A 245 -11.26 -10.79 -0.10
N GLU A 246 -11.72 -9.57 -0.38
CA GLU A 246 -13.06 -9.23 -0.87
C GLU A 246 -12.93 -8.55 -2.23
N GLU A 247 -13.49 -9.15 -3.29
CA GLU A 247 -13.25 -8.76 -4.70
C GLU A 247 -13.86 -7.41 -5.09
N GLY A 248 -14.94 -6.99 -4.40
CA GLY A 248 -15.58 -5.72 -4.72
C GLY A 248 -16.79 -5.41 -3.84
N ILE A 249 -16.61 -4.52 -2.90
CA ILE A 249 -17.66 -4.02 -2.00
C ILE A 249 -18.24 -2.75 -2.62
N PRO A 250 -19.56 -2.64 -2.82
CA PRO A 250 -20.19 -1.40 -3.28
C PRO A 250 -19.84 -0.23 -2.34
N VAL A 251 -19.42 0.89 -2.90
CA VAL A 251 -19.03 2.06 -2.08
C VAL A 251 -20.18 2.62 -1.29
N ILE A 252 -21.42 2.44 -1.77
CA ILE A 252 -22.64 2.77 -1.01
C ILE A 252 -22.76 1.95 0.29
N ASP A 253 -22.34 0.68 0.30
CA ASP A 253 -22.39 -0.17 1.49
C ASP A 253 -21.33 0.28 2.51
N ILE A 254 -20.13 0.67 2.05
CA ILE A 254 -19.10 1.29 2.89
C ILE A 254 -19.62 2.60 3.50
N ALA A 255 -20.22 3.47 2.67
CA ALA A 255 -20.77 4.74 3.13
C ALA A 255 -21.93 4.51 4.13
N THR A 256 -22.75 3.48 3.93
CA THR A 256 -23.85 3.10 4.82
C THR A 256 -23.33 2.61 6.17
N ALA A 257 -22.31 1.76 6.17
CA ALA A 257 -21.65 1.30 7.40
C ALA A 257 -21.05 2.48 8.19
N ILE A 258 -20.39 3.42 7.51
CA ILE A 258 -19.85 4.64 8.12
C ILE A 258 -20.97 5.52 8.68
N GLY A 259 -22.05 5.74 7.91
CA GLY A 259 -23.21 6.52 8.36
C GLY A 259 -23.82 5.93 9.62
N ARG A 260 -24.01 4.60 9.65
CA ARG A 260 -24.53 3.87 10.84
C ARG A 260 -23.59 4.03 12.04
N GLY A 261 -22.28 3.84 11.87
CA GLY A 261 -21.30 3.93 12.96
C GLY A 261 -21.16 5.34 13.54
N LEU A 262 -21.54 6.38 12.79
CA LEU A 262 -21.48 7.79 13.22
C LEU A 262 -22.86 8.40 13.55
N ASP A 263 -23.95 7.65 13.39
CA ASP A 263 -25.32 8.16 13.48
C ASP A 263 -25.55 9.37 12.53
N LEU A 264 -25.12 9.24 11.28
CA LEU A 264 -25.22 10.27 10.25
C LEU A 264 -26.04 9.80 9.04
N PRO A 265 -26.75 10.72 8.36
CA PRO A 265 -27.41 10.39 7.11
C PRO A 265 -26.40 9.96 6.04
N VAL A 266 -26.87 9.13 5.10
CA VAL A 266 -26.11 8.64 3.95
C VAL A 266 -26.72 9.22 2.69
N ALA A 267 -25.91 9.84 1.82
CA ALA A 267 -26.40 10.46 0.61
C ALA A 267 -25.39 10.44 -0.55
N ALA A 268 -25.92 10.36 -1.77
CA ALA A 268 -25.14 10.62 -2.97
C ALA A 268 -24.61 12.06 -2.97
N ALA A 269 -23.40 12.25 -3.48
CA ALA A 269 -22.77 13.55 -3.58
C ALA A 269 -22.37 13.85 -5.04
N THR A 270 -22.56 15.10 -5.44
CA THR A 270 -22.12 15.60 -6.74
C THR A 270 -20.60 15.55 -6.86
N PRO A 271 -20.01 15.54 -8.07
CA PRO A 271 -18.55 15.57 -8.25
C PRO A 271 -17.86 16.74 -7.55
N ARG A 272 -18.52 17.90 -7.47
CA ARG A 272 -18.02 19.08 -6.74
C ARG A 272 -17.97 18.82 -5.23
N GLU A 273 -19.02 18.22 -4.67
CA GLU A 273 -19.07 17.86 -3.26
C GLU A 273 -18.06 16.77 -2.91
N ILE A 274 -17.92 15.74 -3.76
CA ILE A 274 -16.86 14.70 -3.62
C ILE A 274 -15.49 15.36 -3.54
N LYS A 275 -15.16 16.25 -4.49
CA LYS A 275 -13.88 16.98 -4.48
C LYS A 275 -13.66 17.76 -3.19
N ASN A 276 -14.70 18.45 -2.71
CA ASN A 276 -14.61 19.31 -1.52
C ASN A 276 -14.53 18.49 -0.21
N ARG A 277 -15.27 17.37 -0.12
CA ARG A 277 -15.34 16.53 1.10
C ARG A 277 -14.13 15.61 1.23
N PHE A 278 -13.67 15.03 0.12
CA PHE A 278 -12.66 13.97 0.12
C PHE A 278 -11.25 14.44 -0.27
N GLY A 279 -11.11 15.67 -0.81
CA GLY A 279 -9.80 16.24 -1.11
C GLY A 279 -8.91 15.34 -1.97
N PHE A 280 -7.80 14.89 -1.40
CA PHE A 280 -6.82 14.05 -2.09
C PHE A 280 -7.39 12.72 -2.59
N ILE A 281 -8.28 12.08 -1.83
CA ILE A 281 -8.87 10.79 -2.24
C ILE A 281 -10.09 10.92 -3.17
N ALA A 282 -10.55 12.15 -3.46
CA ALA A 282 -11.71 12.38 -4.31
C ALA A 282 -11.65 11.68 -5.69
N PRO A 283 -10.50 11.64 -6.41
CA PRO A 283 -10.41 10.93 -7.68
C PRO A 283 -10.67 9.42 -7.58
N PHE A 284 -10.46 8.83 -6.41
CA PHE A 284 -10.64 7.39 -6.18
C PHE A 284 -12.08 7.01 -5.86
N ILE A 285 -12.85 7.94 -5.24
CA ILE A 285 -14.20 7.65 -4.70
C ILE A 285 -15.16 7.09 -5.76
N ALA A 286 -15.04 7.52 -7.01
CA ALA A 286 -15.92 7.07 -8.10
C ALA A 286 -15.32 5.95 -8.97
N VAL A 287 -14.13 5.44 -8.64
CA VAL A 287 -13.48 4.37 -9.41
C VAL A 287 -14.15 3.04 -9.09
N ASP A 288 -14.61 2.32 -10.11
CA ASP A 288 -15.01 0.91 -10.00
C ASP A 288 -13.77 0.03 -10.21
N ASN A 289 -13.36 -0.70 -9.16
CA ASN A 289 -12.14 -1.49 -9.17
C ASN A 289 -12.39 -2.90 -8.60
N PRO A 290 -13.25 -3.72 -9.22
CA PRO A 290 -13.38 -5.11 -8.82
C PRO A 290 -12.11 -5.88 -9.19
N VAL A 291 -11.58 -6.67 -8.26
CA VAL A 291 -10.32 -7.40 -8.45
C VAL A 291 -10.39 -8.75 -7.76
N THR A 292 -10.00 -9.81 -8.47
CA THR A 292 -9.89 -11.16 -7.89
C THR A 292 -8.46 -11.45 -7.41
N SER A 293 -8.34 -12.40 -6.49
CA SER A 293 -7.08 -13.01 -6.03
C SER A 293 -7.04 -14.53 -6.30
N ALA A 294 -7.82 -15.01 -7.26
CA ALA A 294 -7.96 -16.45 -7.51
C ALA A 294 -6.64 -17.13 -7.87
N SER A 295 -5.81 -16.50 -8.69
CA SER A 295 -4.48 -17.01 -9.06
C SER A 295 -3.53 -16.98 -7.87
N THR A 296 -3.53 -15.90 -7.09
CA THR A 296 -2.74 -15.77 -5.86
C THR A 296 -3.05 -16.89 -4.86
N ARG A 297 -4.32 -17.14 -4.61
CA ARG A 297 -4.77 -18.23 -3.72
C ARG A 297 -4.30 -19.61 -4.21
N THR A 298 -4.41 -19.86 -5.50
CA THR A 298 -4.00 -21.13 -6.11
C THR A 298 -2.48 -21.32 -6.04
N LEU A 299 -1.70 -20.30 -6.38
CA LEU A 299 -0.24 -20.40 -6.50
C LEU A 299 0.46 -20.44 -5.15
N LEU A 300 -0.01 -19.67 -4.17
CA LEU A 300 0.61 -19.55 -2.86
C LEU A 300 -0.14 -20.32 -1.75
N GLY A 301 -1.33 -20.86 -2.01
CA GLY A 301 -2.20 -21.39 -0.98
C GLY A 301 -2.66 -20.32 0.03
N TRP A 302 -2.64 -19.05 -0.37
CA TRP A 302 -3.01 -17.94 0.49
C TRP A 302 -4.51 -17.90 0.75
N GLU A 303 -4.89 -17.96 2.01
CA GLU A 303 -6.29 -17.91 2.45
C GLU A 303 -6.46 -16.78 3.48
N PRO A 304 -7.21 -15.71 3.15
CA PRO A 304 -7.54 -14.67 4.12
C PRO A 304 -8.52 -15.23 5.17
N THR A 305 -8.21 -15.03 6.44
CA THR A 305 -8.96 -15.58 7.58
C THR A 305 -9.47 -14.53 8.56
N HIS A 306 -9.08 -13.26 8.37
CA HIS A 306 -9.46 -12.16 9.24
C HIS A 306 -10.82 -11.56 8.83
N PRO A 307 -11.46 -10.73 9.70
CA PRO A 307 -12.77 -10.15 9.43
C PRO A 307 -12.85 -9.43 8.09
N ALA A 308 -14.02 -9.47 7.47
CA ALA A 308 -14.38 -8.66 6.31
C ALA A 308 -14.48 -7.18 6.67
N LEU A 309 -14.37 -6.27 5.69
CA LEU A 309 -14.40 -4.82 5.94
C LEU A 309 -15.66 -4.36 6.67
N LEU A 310 -16.83 -4.82 6.24
CA LEU A 310 -18.08 -4.37 6.84
C LEU A 310 -18.26 -4.87 8.27
N ASP A 311 -17.73 -6.07 8.59
CA ASP A 311 -17.70 -6.60 9.94
C ASP A 311 -16.73 -5.81 10.83
N ASP A 312 -15.57 -5.44 10.30
CA ASP A 312 -14.57 -4.62 10.98
C ASP A 312 -15.10 -3.19 11.23
N LEU A 313 -15.86 -2.62 10.30
CA LEU A 313 -16.61 -1.36 10.52
C LEU A 313 -17.72 -1.49 11.57
N ALA A 314 -18.36 -2.64 11.67
CA ALA A 314 -19.46 -2.85 12.63
C ALA A 314 -18.94 -3.08 14.05
N HIS A 315 -17.82 -3.75 14.21
CA HIS A 315 -17.34 -4.29 15.49
C HIS A 315 -15.93 -3.86 15.88
N GLY A 316 -15.18 -3.26 14.96
CA GLY A 316 -13.82 -2.80 15.20
C GLY A 316 -13.72 -1.41 15.83
N SER A 317 -12.50 -0.87 15.89
CA SER A 317 -12.17 0.35 16.62
C SER A 317 -12.37 1.67 15.85
N TYR A 318 -12.91 1.63 14.63
CA TYR A 318 -12.99 2.80 13.72
C TYR A 318 -13.77 4.00 14.26
N PHE A 319 -14.75 3.77 15.12
CA PHE A 319 -15.64 4.83 15.62
C PHE A 319 -15.42 5.19 17.09
N THR A 320 -14.57 4.44 17.80
CA THR A 320 -14.33 4.56 19.25
C THR A 320 -13.30 5.63 19.65
N SER A 321 -12.77 6.39 18.70
CA SER A 321 -11.73 7.43 18.93
C SER A 321 -12.21 8.84 18.59
#